data_0e0f0f823c0a892c819933a98cacf63d
#
_entry.id   0e0f0f823c0a892c819933a98cacf63d
#
_cell.length_a   1.000
_cell.length_b   1.000
_cell.length_c   1.000
_cell.angle_alpha   90.00
_cell.angle_beta   90.00
_cell.angle_gamma   90.00
#
_symmetry.space_group_name_H-M   'P 1'
#
loop_
_entity.id
_entity.type
_entity.pdbx_description
1 polymer ?
#
loop_
_entity_poly.entity_id
_entity_poly.type
_entity_poly.pdbx_seq_one_letter_code
_entity_poly.pdbx_strand_id
1 'polypeptide(L)'
;MKTALITGTSRPVGIGFAVARQLAEQGYHVILTARDVARAEPLAARLREDRYPATALRLDLTDPATITAAAEHLTGAFGHLDALINNASDVVDFTALSALDANIDAVRSALDIDVLGPWQLVQTLLPLLTAAPAARIVNVSSVSALQIATGLDLKASLRAPAHSFAKHVLNVLTGMLAHALKDTPILVNSVDPGETATHPERGDEDTARPAAHSALGIVWAATLPHDGPSGGFFRDGQPLT
;
A
#
# COMPACT_ATOMS: atom_id res chain seq x y z
N MET A 1 -19.19 5.95 -10.48
CA MET A 1 -18.86 5.52 -9.11
C MET A 1 -17.34 5.43 -9.06
N LYS A 2 -16.70 5.98 -8.03
CA LYS A 2 -15.24 5.89 -7.88
C LYS A 2 -14.79 4.46 -7.58
N THR A 3 -13.59 4.10 -8.01
CA THR A 3 -13.01 2.76 -7.83
C THR A 3 -11.69 2.84 -7.09
N ALA A 4 -11.43 1.87 -6.21
CA ALA A 4 -10.17 1.77 -5.46
C ALA A 4 -9.66 0.34 -5.41
N LEU A 5 -8.41 0.12 -5.80
CA LEU A 5 -7.72 -1.17 -5.68
C LEU A 5 -6.77 -1.14 -4.48
N ILE A 6 -6.89 -2.14 -3.61
CA ILE A 6 -6.08 -2.28 -2.41
C ILE A 6 -5.31 -3.60 -2.47
N THR A 7 -3.98 -3.54 -2.52
CA THR A 7 -3.15 -4.74 -2.56
C THR A 7 -2.97 -5.35 -1.16
N GLY A 8 -2.83 -6.69 -1.09
CA GLY A 8 -2.50 -7.38 0.16
C GLY A 8 -3.63 -7.39 1.19
N THR A 9 -4.88 -7.50 0.74
CA THR A 9 -6.06 -7.52 1.63
C THR A 9 -6.48 -8.96 1.92
N SER A 10 -5.85 -9.58 2.89
CA SER A 10 -6.05 -11.00 3.21
C SER A 10 -6.38 -11.29 4.68
N ARG A 11 -6.47 -10.26 5.53
CA ARG A 11 -6.72 -10.40 6.98
C ARG A 11 -7.82 -9.43 7.42
N PRO A 12 -8.80 -9.88 8.24
CA PRO A 12 -9.90 -9.03 8.72
C PRO A 12 -9.42 -7.90 9.64
N VAL A 13 -8.31 -8.10 10.36
CA VAL A 13 -7.66 -7.11 11.23
C VAL A 13 -6.53 -6.36 10.52
N GLY A 14 -6.34 -6.57 9.21
CA GLY A 14 -5.27 -5.95 8.43
C GLY A 14 -5.59 -4.52 8.02
N ILE A 15 -4.54 -3.72 7.82
CA ILE A 15 -4.63 -2.34 7.33
C ILE A 15 -5.41 -2.27 6.01
N GLY A 16 -5.11 -3.17 5.05
CA GLY A 16 -5.78 -3.18 3.75
C GLY A 16 -7.30 -3.32 3.84
N PHE A 17 -7.82 -4.15 4.76
CA PHE A 17 -9.26 -4.29 4.95
C PHE A 17 -9.87 -3.05 5.62
N ALA A 18 -9.18 -2.45 6.59
CA ALA A 18 -9.62 -1.20 7.23
C ALA A 18 -9.69 -0.05 6.22
N VAL A 19 -8.70 0.08 5.34
CA VAL A 19 -8.69 1.04 4.21
C VAL A 19 -9.85 0.78 3.25
N ALA A 20 -10.04 -0.49 2.83
CA ALA A 20 -11.13 -0.87 1.94
C ALA A 20 -12.49 -0.49 2.52
N ARG A 21 -12.72 -0.76 3.81
CA ARG A 21 -13.97 -0.40 4.50
C ARG A 21 -14.20 1.11 4.50
N GLN A 22 -13.21 1.90 4.91
CA GLN A 22 -13.34 3.36 5.00
C GLN A 22 -13.52 4.01 3.62
N LEU A 23 -12.89 3.50 2.56
CA LEU A 23 -13.14 3.97 1.20
C LEU A 23 -14.54 3.57 0.70
N ALA A 24 -15.01 2.36 1.01
CA ALA A 24 -16.35 1.91 0.68
C ALA A 24 -17.43 2.77 1.37
N GLU A 25 -17.23 3.15 2.63
CA GLU A 25 -18.07 4.09 3.38
C GLU A 25 -18.12 5.49 2.72
N GLN A 26 -17.07 5.87 1.96
CA GLN A 26 -17.02 7.09 1.16
C GLN A 26 -17.55 6.92 -0.28
N GLY A 27 -18.19 5.79 -0.59
CA GLY A 27 -18.84 5.54 -1.87
C GLY A 27 -17.94 5.00 -2.98
N TYR A 28 -16.75 4.48 -2.66
CA TYR A 28 -15.93 3.76 -3.62
C TYR A 28 -16.42 2.33 -3.82
N HIS A 29 -16.32 1.83 -5.05
CA HIS A 29 -16.25 0.39 -5.29
C HIS A 29 -14.83 -0.06 -4.96
N VAL A 30 -14.67 -0.92 -3.96
CA VAL A 30 -13.36 -1.36 -3.51
C VAL A 30 -13.00 -2.74 -4.07
N ILE A 31 -11.80 -2.84 -4.60
CA ILE A 31 -11.25 -4.07 -5.14
C ILE A 31 -10.18 -4.57 -4.17
N LEU A 32 -10.50 -5.63 -3.44
CA LEU A 32 -9.63 -6.26 -2.45
C LEU A 32 -8.79 -7.33 -3.14
N THR A 33 -7.46 -7.24 -3.05
CA THR A 33 -6.62 -8.20 -3.73
C THR A 33 -5.72 -8.99 -2.78
N ALA A 34 -5.49 -10.24 -3.13
CA ALA A 34 -4.56 -11.13 -2.45
C ALA A 34 -3.96 -12.14 -3.44
N ARG A 35 -2.79 -12.72 -3.11
CA ARG A 35 -2.17 -13.82 -3.88
C ARG A 35 -3.11 -15.03 -3.99
N ASP A 36 -3.78 -15.33 -2.91
CA ASP A 36 -4.87 -16.30 -2.86
C ASP A 36 -6.20 -15.55 -2.69
N VAL A 37 -7.01 -15.54 -3.73
CA VAL A 37 -8.30 -14.84 -3.74
C VAL A 37 -9.26 -15.38 -2.66
N ALA A 38 -9.12 -16.64 -2.27
CA ALA A 38 -9.93 -17.24 -1.20
C ALA A 38 -9.76 -16.55 0.15
N ARG A 39 -8.67 -15.76 0.33
CA ARG A 39 -8.47 -14.93 1.52
C ARG A 39 -9.11 -13.54 1.41
N ALA A 40 -9.24 -12.98 0.21
CA ALA A 40 -9.86 -11.68 -0.01
C ALA A 40 -11.39 -11.78 -0.14
N GLU A 41 -11.90 -12.87 -0.71
CA GLU A 41 -13.34 -13.05 -0.98
C GLU A 41 -14.23 -12.96 0.26
N PRO A 42 -13.92 -13.59 1.42
CA PRO A 42 -14.74 -13.43 2.62
C PRO A 42 -14.80 -11.97 3.10
N LEU A 43 -13.73 -11.20 2.91
CA LEU A 43 -13.67 -9.79 3.29
C LEU A 43 -14.51 -8.92 2.35
N ALA A 44 -14.46 -9.21 1.04
CA ALA A 44 -15.32 -8.54 0.06
C ALA A 44 -16.80 -8.90 0.29
N ALA A 45 -17.11 -10.18 0.61
CA ALA A 45 -18.46 -10.62 0.96
C ALA A 45 -19.01 -9.85 2.15
N ARG A 46 -18.21 -9.69 3.21
CA ARG A 46 -18.60 -8.89 4.40
C ARG A 46 -18.93 -7.45 4.05
N LEU A 47 -18.17 -6.80 3.17
CA LEU A 47 -18.50 -5.44 2.71
C LEU A 47 -19.80 -5.41 1.91
N ARG A 48 -20.07 -6.42 1.06
CA ARG A 48 -21.33 -6.52 0.32
C ARG A 48 -22.54 -6.78 1.22
N GLU A 49 -22.38 -7.56 2.31
CA GLU A 49 -23.40 -7.72 3.35
C GLU A 49 -23.75 -6.39 4.03
N ASP A 50 -22.72 -5.54 4.26
CA ASP A 50 -22.88 -4.17 4.76
C ASP A 50 -23.37 -3.19 3.65
N ARG A 51 -23.75 -3.71 2.44
CA ARG A 51 -24.23 -2.97 1.25
C ARG A 51 -23.20 -2.07 0.59
N TYR A 52 -21.93 -2.31 0.80
CA TYR A 52 -20.85 -1.62 0.09
C TYR A 52 -20.43 -2.42 -1.15
N PRO A 53 -20.25 -1.76 -2.31
CA PRO A 53 -19.78 -2.42 -3.52
C PRO A 53 -18.32 -2.87 -3.34
N ALA A 54 -18.09 -4.17 -3.42
CA ALA A 54 -16.77 -4.76 -3.21
C ALA A 54 -16.56 -6.00 -4.11
N THR A 55 -15.35 -6.13 -4.64
CA THR A 55 -14.90 -7.26 -5.48
C THR A 55 -13.59 -7.81 -4.91
N ALA A 56 -13.44 -9.13 -4.87
CA ALA A 56 -12.17 -9.77 -4.60
C ALA A 56 -11.49 -10.15 -5.91
N LEU A 57 -10.17 -9.96 -6.02
CA LEU A 57 -9.39 -10.27 -7.20
C LEU A 57 -8.05 -10.89 -6.81
N ARG A 58 -7.61 -11.91 -7.57
CA ARG A 58 -6.27 -12.47 -7.41
C ARG A 58 -5.23 -11.47 -7.92
N LEU A 59 -4.23 -11.19 -7.09
CA LEU A 59 -3.08 -10.37 -7.46
C LEU A 59 -1.87 -10.80 -6.64
N ASP A 60 -0.84 -11.29 -7.32
CA ASP A 60 0.48 -11.56 -6.79
C ASP A 60 1.46 -10.58 -7.44
N LEU A 61 2.04 -9.70 -6.64
CA LEU A 61 2.96 -8.67 -7.13
C LEU A 61 4.28 -9.25 -7.67
N THR A 62 4.58 -10.52 -7.39
CA THR A 62 5.74 -11.24 -7.90
C THR A 62 5.45 -12.04 -9.18
N ASP A 63 4.18 -12.09 -9.61
CA ASP A 63 3.73 -12.79 -10.82
C ASP A 63 3.14 -11.80 -11.83
N PRO A 64 3.90 -11.39 -12.87
CA PRO A 64 3.44 -10.44 -13.89
C PRO A 64 2.16 -10.85 -14.60
N ALA A 65 1.88 -12.15 -14.71
CA ALA A 65 0.67 -12.63 -15.37
C ALA A 65 -0.59 -12.24 -14.56
N THR A 66 -0.51 -12.26 -13.24
CA THR A 66 -1.62 -11.84 -12.38
C THR A 66 -1.85 -10.34 -12.42
N ILE A 67 -0.78 -9.53 -12.57
CA ILE A 67 -0.86 -8.09 -12.74
C ILE A 67 -1.59 -7.74 -14.04
N THR A 68 -1.22 -8.41 -15.14
CA THR A 68 -1.88 -8.24 -16.44
C THR A 68 -3.35 -8.65 -16.37
N ALA A 69 -3.66 -9.81 -15.82
CA ALA A 69 -5.04 -10.28 -15.67
C ALA A 69 -5.91 -9.34 -14.81
N ALA A 70 -5.33 -8.77 -13.74
CA ALA A 70 -6.01 -7.76 -12.93
C ALA A 70 -6.32 -6.49 -13.73
N ALA A 71 -5.37 -6.00 -14.53
CA ALA A 71 -5.58 -4.82 -15.38
C ALA A 71 -6.67 -5.06 -16.45
N GLU A 72 -6.67 -6.23 -17.09
CA GLU A 72 -7.70 -6.63 -18.05
C GLU A 72 -9.08 -6.68 -17.40
N HIS A 73 -9.20 -7.29 -16.23
CA HIS A 73 -10.44 -7.35 -15.46
C HIS A 73 -10.95 -5.94 -15.12
N LEU A 74 -10.10 -5.08 -14.59
CA LEU A 74 -10.45 -3.70 -14.22
C LEU A 74 -10.86 -2.88 -15.44
N THR A 75 -10.20 -3.06 -16.57
CA THR A 75 -10.53 -2.38 -17.83
C THR A 75 -11.94 -2.76 -18.29
N GLY A 76 -12.25 -4.06 -18.29
CA GLY A 76 -13.55 -4.55 -18.71
C GLY A 76 -14.70 -4.21 -17.76
N ALA A 77 -14.42 -4.19 -16.44
CA ALA A 77 -15.46 -3.98 -15.44
C ALA A 77 -15.71 -2.50 -15.13
N PHE A 78 -14.67 -1.65 -15.15
CA PHE A 78 -14.74 -0.28 -14.62
C PHE A 78 -14.26 0.78 -15.60
N GLY A 79 -13.25 0.50 -16.43
CA GLY A 79 -12.68 1.43 -17.40
C GLY A 79 -11.84 2.57 -16.79
N HIS A 80 -11.75 2.70 -15.47
CA HIS A 80 -10.96 3.70 -14.75
C HIS A 80 -10.59 3.21 -13.35
N LEU A 81 -9.57 3.83 -12.74
CA LEU A 81 -9.16 3.58 -11.36
C LEU A 81 -8.84 4.91 -10.65
N ASP A 82 -9.65 5.27 -9.64
CA ASP A 82 -9.50 6.54 -8.91
C ASP A 82 -8.46 6.46 -7.77
N ALA A 83 -8.26 5.26 -7.19
CA ALA A 83 -7.25 5.08 -6.15
C ALA A 83 -6.55 3.73 -6.27
N LEU A 84 -5.22 3.75 -6.22
CA LEU A 84 -4.38 2.57 -6.09
C LEU A 84 -3.66 2.62 -4.74
N ILE A 85 -3.93 1.63 -3.88
CA ILE A 85 -3.30 1.50 -2.57
C ILE A 85 -2.34 0.33 -2.59
N ASN A 86 -1.05 0.61 -2.69
CA ASN A 86 0.02 -0.37 -2.57
C ASN A 86 0.26 -0.65 -1.09
N ASN A 87 -0.55 -1.57 -0.53
CA ASN A 87 -0.53 -1.95 0.88
C ASN A 87 0.16 -3.31 1.12
N ALA A 88 0.22 -4.18 0.12
CA ALA A 88 0.91 -5.46 0.26
C ALA A 88 2.36 -5.25 0.70
N SER A 89 2.80 -6.01 1.68
CA SER A 89 4.18 -5.99 2.19
C SER A 89 4.52 -7.36 2.77
N ASP A 90 5.78 -7.74 2.67
CA ASP A 90 6.32 -8.91 3.37
C ASP A 90 7.33 -8.43 4.42
N VAL A 91 7.12 -8.79 5.67
CA VAL A 91 7.96 -8.36 6.76
C VAL A 91 8.55 -9.58 7.44
N VAL A 92 9.76 -9.94 7.07
CA VAL A 92 10.37 -11.24 7.38
C VAL A 92 11.64 -11.15 8.22
N ASP A 93 12.17 -9.95 8.50
CA ASP A 93 13.49 -9.79 9.13
C ASP A 93 13.50 -8.98 10.45
N PHE A 94 12.39 -8.95 11.18
CA PHE A 94 12.25 -8.16 12.42
C PHE A 94 13.28 -8.45 13.52
N THR A 95 13.92 -9.62 13.48
CA THR A 95 14.94 -10.02 14.44
C THR A 95 16.35 -9.61 14.03
N ALA A 96 16.57 -9.20 12.78
CA ALA A 96 17.86 -8.72 12.31
C ALA A 96 18.08 -7.28 12.80
N LEU A 97 19.26 -7.01 13.36
CA LEU A 97 19.62 -5.71 13.95
C LEU A 97 20.78 -5.04 13.23
N SER A 98 21.30 -5.65 12.18
CA SER A 98 22.39 -5.09 11.37
C SER A 98 22.31 -5.57 9.94
N ALA A 99 22.95 -4.84 9.02
CA ALA A 99 23.05 -5.26 7.63
C ALA A 99 23.85 -6.57 7.45
N LEU A 100 24.70 -6.92 8.42
CA LEU A 100 25.46 -8.17 8.41
C LEU A 100 24.62 -9.38 8.81
N ASP A 101 23.53 -9.17 9.55
CA ASP A 101 22.59 -10.21 9.98
C ASP A 101 21.41 -10.37 9.00
N ALA A 102 21.31 -9.50 7.99
CA ALA A 102 20.23 -9.51 7.04
C ALA A 102 20.24 -10.79 6.18
N ASN A 103 19.11 -11.44 6.08
CA ASN A 103 18.91 -12.52 5.12
C ASN A 103 18.69 -11.91 3.71
N ILE A 104 19.57 -12.23 2.77
CA ILE A 104 19.52 -11.67 1.42
C ILE A 104 18.26 -12.10 0.65
N ASP A 105 17.72 -13.29 0.91
CA ASP A 105 16.46 -13.72 0.29
C ASP A 105 15.27 -12.93 0.86
N ALA A 106 15.31 -12.55 2.15
CA ALA A 106 14.35 -11.62 2.73
C ALA A 106 14.47 -10.21 2.10
N VAL A 107 15.69 -9.74 1.82
CA VAL A 107 15.91 -8.46 1.11
C VAL A 107 15.33 -8.51 -0.31
N ARG A 108 15.57 -9.60 -1.05
CA ARG A 108 14.99 -9.80 -2.40
C ARG A 108 13.46 -9.80 -2.34
N SER A 109 12.88 -10.61 -1.46
CA SER A 109 11.43 -10.69 -1.30
C SER A 109 10.82 -9.32 -0.95
N ALA A 110 11.42 -8.58 -0.02
CA ALA A 110 10.95 -7.24 0.34
C ALA A 110 11.03 -6.27 -0.86
N LEU A 111 12.10 -6.29 -1.64
CA LEU A 111 12.21 -5.46 -2.84
C LEU A 111 11.19 -5.86 -3.91
N ASP A 112 10.99 -7.14 -4.14
CA ASP A 112 10.02 -7.62 -5.13
C ASP A 112 8.59 -7.21 -4.77
N ILE A 113 8.19 -7.36 -3.51
CA ILE A 113 6.82 -7.12 -3.05
C ILE A 113 6.56 -5.63 -2.77
N ASP A 114 7.51 -4.94 -2.12
CA ASP A 114 7.29 -3.57 -1.66
C ASP A 114 7.68 -2.51 -2.70
N VAL A 115 8.49 -2.87 -3.72
CA VAL A 115 9.03 -1.91 -4.68
C VAL A 115 8.73 -2.30 -6.12
N LEU A 116 9.27 -3.43 -6.60
CA LEU A 116 9.21 -3.80 -8.01
C LEU A 116 7.79 -4.15 -8.44
N GLY A 117 7.05 -4.91 -7.62
CA GLY A 117 5.65 -5.23 -7.86
C GLY A 117 4.75 -4.00 -7.93
N PRO A 118 4.77 -3.09 -6.94
CA PRO A 118 4.07 -1.80 -7.01
C PRO A 118 4.46 -0.96 -8.22
N TRP A 119 5.74 -0.91 -8.58
CA TRP A 119 6.19 -0.18 -9.77
C TRP A 119 5.59 -0.75 -11.05
N GLN A 120 5.68 -2.07 -11.23
CA GLN A 120 5.08 -2.76 -12.38
C GLN A 120 3.56 -2.59 -12.41
N LEU A 121 2.89 -2.68 -11.24
CA LEU A 121 1.46 -2.49 -11.13
C LEU A 121 1.03 -1.08 -11.54
N VAL A 122 1.75 -0.03 -11.12
CA VAL A 122 1.50 1.36 -11.55
C VAL A 122 1.66 1.48 -13.07
N GLN A 123 2.74 0.92 -13.66
CA GLN A 123 2.95 0.97 -15.12
C GLN A 123 1.81 0.28 -15.88
N THR A 124 1.36 -0.89 -15.41
CA THR A 124 0.32 -1.67 -16.06
C THR A 124 -1.07 -1.01 -15.92
N LEU A 125 -1.36 -0.39 -14.76
CA LEU A 125 -2.63 0.29 -14.49
C LEU A 125 -2.65 1.77 -14.94
N LEU A 126 -1.54 2.30 -15.48
CA LEU A 126 -1.45 3.71 -15.86
C LEU A 126 -2.59 4.16 -16.80
N PRO A 127 -3.02 3.38 -17.81
CA PRO A 127 -4.16 3.76 -18.64
C PRO A 127 -5.45 3.97 -17.84
N LEU A 128 -5.73 3.12 -16.84
CA LEU A 128 -6.92 3.23 -15.98
C LEU A 128 -6.81 4.41 -15.02
N LEU A 129 -5.64 4.65 -14.45
CA LEU A 129 -5.36 5.80 -13.58
C LEU A 129 -5.50 7.12 -14.35
N THR A 130 -5.04 7.15 -15.60
CA THR A 130 -5.17 8.33 -16.48
C THR A 130 -6.62 8.56 -16.94
N ALA A 131 -7.42 7.49 -17.06
CA ALA A 131 -8.84 7.58 -17.41
C ALA A 131 -9.70 8.14 -16.25
N ALA A 132 -9.22 8.10 -15.02
CA ALA A 132 -9.89 8.73 -13.89
C ALA A 132 -9.68 10.26 -13.90
N PRO A 133 -10.68 11.05 -13.47
CA PRO A 133 -10.56 12.52 -13.43
C PRO A 133 -9.41 13.04 -12.57
N ALA A 134 -9.08 12.31 -11.50
CA ALA A 134 -8.04 12.69 -10.54
C ALA A 134 -7.61 11.48 -9.69
N ALA A 135 -6.76 10.61 -10.22
CA ALA A 135 -6.35 9.40 -9.52
C ALA A 135 -5.34 9.68 -8.38
N ARG A 136 -5.33 8.77 -7.41
CA ARG A 136 -4.41 8.78 -6.26
C ARG A 136 -3.66 7.47 -6.19
N ILE A 137 -2.32 7.54 -6.08
CA ILE A 137 -1.46 6.40 -5.81
C ILE A 137 -0.90 6.58 -4.41
N VAL A 138 -1.20 5.63 -3.53
CA VAL A 138 -0.74 5.64 -2.14
C VAL A 138 0.13 4.41 -1.89
N ASN A 139 1.38 4.65 -1.57
CA ASN A 139 2.33 3.63 -1.19
C ASN A 139 2.39 3.53 0.35
N VAL A 140 1.99 2.40 0.91
CA VAL A 140 2.07 2.16 2.35
C VAL A 140 3.52 1.87 2.72
N SER A 141 4.16 2.87 3.29
CA SER A 141 5.56 2.86 3.69
C SER A 141 5.69 2.63 5.21
N SER A 142 6.80 3.03 5.79
CA SER A 142 7.10 2.92 7.22
C SER A 142 8.10 3.98 7.64
N VAL A 143 7.97 4.47 8.87
CA VAL A 143 9.00 5.32 9.50
C VAL A 143 10.37 4.65 9.55
N SER A 144 10.43 3.31 9.48
CA SER A 144 11.70 2.57 9.39
C SER A 144 12.53 2.97 8.16
N ALA A 145 11.90 3.50 7.10
CA ALA A 145 12.59 4.09 5.95
C ALA A 145 13.52 5.26 6.34
N LEU A 146 13.17 6.03 7.38
CA LEU A 146 13.96 7.16 7.85
C LEU A 146 15.27 6.72 8.52
N GLN A 147 15.36 5.49 9.03
CA GLN A 147 16.62 4.96 9.56
C GLN A 147 17.76 5.00 8.53
N ILE A 148 17.42 4.95 7.24
CA ILE A 148 18.39 4.99 6.14
C ILE A 148 18.50 6.40 5.57
N ALA A 149 17.38 7.13 5.45
CA ALA A 149 17.30 8.43 4.80
C ALA A 149 18.10 9.52 5.54
N THR A 150 18.09 9.50 6.87
CA THR A 150 18.74 10.52 7.72
C THR A 150 20.24 10.26 7.96
N GLY A 151 20.79 9.25 7.26
CA GLY A 151 22.13 8.74 7.58
C GLY A 151 22.09 7.82 8.81
N LEU A 152 22.77 6.69 8.70
CA LEU A 152 22.83 5.73 9.81
C LEU A 152 23.57 6.37 10.97
N ASP A 153 22.87 6.65 12.05
CA ASP A 153 23.51 6.95 13.33
C ASP A 153 24.24 5.67 13.77
N LEU A 154 25.55 5.71 13.80
CA LEU A 154 26.39 4.56 14.22
C LEU A 154 26.12 4.09 15.65
N LYS A 155 25.39 4.89 16.44
CA LYS A 155 24.96 4.56 17.80
C LYS A 155 23.56 3.96 17.87
N ALA A 156 22.76 4.07 16.79
CA ALA A 156 21.43 3.50 16.71
C ALA A 156 21.47 2.12 16.06
N SER A 157 20.70 1.18 16.61
CA SER A 157 20.54 -0.14 16.00
C SER A 157 19.63 -0.04 14.78
N LEU A 158 20.12 -0.47 13.62
CA LEU A 158 19.27 -0.72 12.48
C LEU A 158 18.34 -1.90 12.80
N ARG A 159 17.04 -1.71 12.68
CA ARG A 159 16.06 -2.79 12.85
C ARG A 159 15.45 -3.17 11.51
N ALA A 160 15.23 -4.48 11.32
CA ALA A 160 14.62 -5.04 10.13
C ALA A 160 15.23 -4.44 8.84
N PRO A 161 16.53 -4.70 8.57
CA PRO A 161 17.27 -4.06 7.48
C PRO A 161 16.63 -4.26 6.11
N ALA A 162 16.07 -5.46 5.81
CA ALA A 162 15.38 -5.72 4.55
C ALA A 162 14.15 -4.84 4.40
N HIS A 163 13.31 -4.78 5.44
CA HIS A 163 12.11 -3.95 5.46
C HIS A 163 12.47 -2.46 5.37
N SER A 164 13.39 -1.98 6.20
CA SER A 164 13.81 -0.57 6.23
C SER A 164 14.37 -0.13 4.88
N PHE A 165 15.19 -0.98 4.24
CA PHE A 165 15.77 -0.71 2.94
C PHE A 165 14.67 -0.67 1.84
N ALA A 166 13.78 -1.65 1.81
CA ALA A 166 12.69 -1.68 0.83
C ALA A 166 11.76 -0.46 0.98
N LYS A 167 11.39 -0.08 2.22
CA LYS A 167 10.54 1.10 2.46
C LYS A 167 11.24 2.41 2.13
N HIS A 168 12.56 2.50 2.32
CA HIS A 168 13.34 3.64 1.83
C HIS A 168 13.29 3.75 0.30
N VAL A 169 13.55 2.64 -0.41
CA VAL A 169 13.49 2.60 -1.87
C VAL A 169 12.07 2.88 -2.38
N LEU A 170 11.03 2.43 -1.68
CA LEU A 170 9.63 2.75 -2.00
C LEU A 170 9.34 4.26 -1.91
N ASN A 171 9.91 4.95 -0.91
CA ASN A 171 9.79 6.41 -0.81
C ASN A 171 10.52 7.12 -1.97
N VAL A 172 11.68 6.62 -2.38
CA VAL A 172 12.38 7.12 -3.58
C VAL A 172 11.53 6.91 -4.83
N LEU A 173 10.96 5.71 -5.02
CA LEU A 173 10.04 5.40 -6.13
C LEU A 173 8.82 6.33 -6.13
N THR A 174 8.27 6.64 -4.96
CA THR A 174 7.15 7.59 -4.80
C THR A 174 7.50 8.96 -5.38
N GLY A 175 8.67 9.50 -5.04
CA GLY A 175 9.16 10.76 -5.60
C GLY A 175 9.39 10.71 -7.12
N MET A 176 9.96 9.59 -7.62
CA MET A 176 10.17 9.37 -9.06
C MET A 176 8.83 9.33 -9.82
N LEU A 177 7.84 8.60 -9.31
CA LEU A 177 6.51 8.52 -9.93
C LEU A 177 5.78 9.87 -9.88
N ALA A 178 5.83 10.57 -8.75
CA ALA A 178 5.25 11.92 -8.62
C ALA A 178 5.87 12.89 -9.62
N HIS A 179 7.20 12.85 -9.80
CA HIS A 179 7.88 13.68 -10.80
C HIS A 179 7.46 13.32 -12.24
N ALA A 180 7.37 12.02 -12.55
CA ALA A 180 6.96 11.56 -13.89
C ALA A 180 5.51 11.93 -14.23
N LEU A 181 4.64 12.05 -13.21
CA LEU A 181 3.22 12.33 -13.35
C LEU A 181 2.85 13.80 -13.04
N LYS A 182 3.83 14.69 -12.85
CA LYS A 182 3.65 16.09 -12.41
C LYS A 182 2.71 16.94 -13.30
N ASP A 183 2.64 16.60 -14.59
CA ASP A 183 1.81 17.31 -15.57
C ASP A 183 0.44 16.62 -15.77
N THR A 184 0.06 15.72 -14.86
CA THR A 184 -1.22 15.00 -14.83
C THR A 184 -1.98 15.31 -13.54
N PRO A 185 -3.28 14.99 -13.45
CA PRO A 185 -4.04 15.15 -12.20
C PRO A 185 -3.77 14.03 -11.17
N ILE A 186 -2.80 13.14 -11.41
CA ILE A 186 -2.48 12.01 -10.54
C ILE A 186 -1.53 12.46 -9.44
N LEU A 187 -1.92 12.23 -8.17
CA LEU A 187 -1.04 12.47 -7.03
C LEU A 187 -0.48 11.14 -6.51
N VAL A 188 0.80 11.13 -6.16
CA VAL A 188 1.51 9.94 -5.66
C VAL A 188 2.16 10.27 -4.32
N ASN A 189 1.79 9.56 -3.26
CA ASN A 189 2.35 9.80 -1.93
C ASN A 189 2.65 8.49 -1.19
N SER A 190 3.63 8.53 -0.31
CA SER A 190 3.90 7.50 0.68
C SER A 190 3.23 7.84 2.01
N VAL A 191 2.70 6.83 2.68
CA VAL A 191 2.09 6.98 4.01
C VAL A 191 2.66 5.92 4.95
N ASP A 192 3.12 6.37 6.11
CA ASP A 192 3.43 5.49 7.22
C ASP A 192 2.17 5.26 8.07
N PRO A 193 1.71 4.02 8.22
CA PRO A 193 0.52 3.69 8.98
C PRO A 193 0.73 3.74 10.49
N GLY A 194 1.96 3.94 10.96
CA GLY A 194 2.35 3.75 12.35
C GLY A 194 2.37 2.27 12.76
N GLU A 195 2.81 2.01 13.97
CA GLU A 195 2.78 0.66 14.53
C GLU A 195 1.32 0.20 14.67
N THR A 196 0.97 -0.89 14.01
CA THR A 196 -0.42 -1.29 13.82
C THR A 196 -0.63 -2.72 14.30
N ALA A 197 -1.65 -2.91 15.16
CA ALA A 197 -2.09 -4.21 15.65
C ALA A 197 -2.74 -5.02 14.51
N THR A 198 -1.95 -5.81 13.82
CA THR A 198 -2.40 -6.69 12.72
C THR A 198 -2.19 -8.17 13.02
N HIS A 199 -1.58 -8.48 14.16
CA HIS A 199 -1.23 -9.82 14.61
C HIS A 199 -1.66 -10.05 16.06
N PRO A 200 -2.97 -10.00 16.39
CA PRO A 200 -3.45 -10.21 17.75
C PRO A 200 -2.96 -11.53 18.36
N GLU A 201 -2.73 -12.53 17.52
CA GLU A 201 -2.13 -13.80 17.93
C GLU A 201 -0.70 -13.66 18.49
N ARG A 202 -0.04 -12.49 18.34
CA ARG A 202 1.28 -12.16 18.88
C ARG A 202 1.22 -11.16 20.03
N GLY A 203 0.00 -10.73 20.43
CA GLY A 203 -0.19 -9.78 21.51
C GLY A 203 0.19 -8.33 21.14
N ASP A 204 0.12 -7.96 19.87
CA ASP A 204 0.44 -6.60 19.43
C ASP A 204 -0.68 -5.57 19.72
N GLU A 205 -1.87 -6.03 20.17
CA GLU A 205 -3.02 -5.18 20.49
C GLU A 205 -2.76 -4.20 21.65
N ASP A 206 -1.90 -4.57 22.60
CA ASP A 206 -1.60 -3.75 23.77
C ASP A 206 -0.59 -2.63 23.48
N THR A 207 0.17 -2.72 22.40
CA THR A 207 1.30 -1.82 22.11
C THR A 207 1.13 -1.02 20.82
N ALA A 208 0.24 -1.45 19.93
CA ALA A 208 0.06 -0.87 18.62
C ALA A 208 -1.37 -0.37 18.40
N ARG A 209 -1.52 0.62 17.53
CA ARG A 209 -2.83 1.21 17.26
C ARG A 209 -3.72 0.29 16.42
N PRO A 210 -5.06 0.36 16.57
CA PRO A 210 -5.99 -0.40 15.75
C PRO A 210 -5.81 -0.10 14.25
N ALA A 211 -5.98 -1.11 13.39
CA ALA A 211 -5.89 -0.94 11.93
C ALA A 211 -6.83 0.15 11.38
N ALA A 212 -7.99 0.34 12.00
CA ALA A 212 -8.90 1.41 11.62
C ALA A 212 -8.31 2.82 11.81
N HIS A 213 -7.48 3.05 12.82
CA HIS A 213 -6.77 4.31 13.02
C HIS A 213 -5.62 4.46 12.01
N SER A 214 -4.88 3.40 11.76
CA SER A 214 -3.80 3.38 10.76
C SER A 214 -4.31 3.67 9.34
N ALA A 215 -5.53 3.22 9.04
CA ALA A 215 -6.17 3.45 7.75
C ALA A 215 -6.49 4.92 7.48
N LEU A 216 -6.72 5.74 8.50
CA LEU A 216 -7.13 7.15 8.34
C LEU A 216 -6.12 7.95 7.49
N GLY A 217 -4.82 7.80 7.75
CA GLY A 217 -3.78 8.50 6.99
C GLY A 217 -3.70 8.03 5.54
N ILE A 218 -3.93 6.74 5.29
CA ILE A 218 -3.93 6.16 3.95
C ILE A 218 -5.15 6.64 3.15
N VAL A 219 -6.33 6.64 3.78
CA VAL A 219 -7.57 7.14 3.18
C VAL A 219 -7.49 8.63 2.93
N TRP A 220 -6.91 9.43 3.85
CA TRP A 220 -6.61 10.84 3.60
C TRP A 220 -5.80 11.03 2.32
N ALA A 221 -4.70 10.29 2.14
CA ALA A 221 -3.87 10.39 0.93
C ALA A 221 -4.62 9.93 -0.34
N ALA A 222 -5.49 8.91 -0.22
CA ALA A 222 -6.31 8.40 -1.33
C ALA A 222 -7.45 9.34 -1.74
N THR A 223 -7.79 10.31 -0.91
CA THR A 223 -8.91 11.23 -1.12
C THR A 223 -8.49 12.71 -1.18
N LEU A 224 -7.20 12.97 -1.32
CA LEU A 224 -6.66 14.32 -1.44
C LEU A 224 -7.36 15.12 -2.56
N PRO A 225 -7.59 16.42 -2.37
CA PRO A 225 -8.09 17.29 -3.42
C PRO A 225 -7.07 17.40 -4.58
N HIS A 226 -7.48 17.99 -5.70
CA HIS A 226 -6.66 18.08 -6.90
C HIS A 226 -5.33 18.84 -6.68
N ASP A 227 -5.34 19.84 -5.81
CA ASP A 227 -4.21 20.67 -5.42
C ASP A 227 -3.45 20.14 -4.19
N GLY A 228 -3.71 18.89 -3.82
CA GLY A 228 -3.02 18.22 -2.73
C GLY A 228 -1.54 17.96 -3.00
N PRO A 229 -0.78 17.59 -1.96
CA PRO A 229 0.63 17.26 -2.10
C PRO A 229 0.87 16.02 -2.97
N SER A 230 2.00 15.98 -3.68
CA SER A 230 2.49 14.83 -4.43
C SER A 230 3.99 14.65 -4.20
N GLY A 231 4.44 13.40 -4.11
CA GLY A 231 5.84 13.04 -3.88
C GLY A 231 6.28 13.08 -2.41
N GLY A 232 5.33 13.31 -1.48
CA GLY A 232 5.62 13.40 -0.05
C GLY A 232 5.53 12.07 0.69
N PHE A 233 6.08 12.07 1.91
CA PHE A 233 5.96 11.00 2.88
C PHE A 233 5.22 11.53 4.12
N PHE A 234 4.15 10.88 4.54
CA PHE A 234 3.22 11.40 5.55
C PHE A 234 2.88 10.37 6.61
N ARG A 235 2.55 10.84 7.83
CA ARG A 235 1.85 10.09 8.87
C ARG A 235 0.69 10.94 9.37
N ASP A 236 -0.51 10.37 9.41
CA ASP A 236 -1.71 11.03 9.93
C ASP A 236 -1.96 12.42 9.27
N GLY A 237 -1.67 12.55 7.96
CA GLY A 237 -1.79 13.79 7.20
C GLY A 237 -0.67 14.81 7.43
N GLN A 238 0.32 14.51 8.27
CA GLN A 238 1.48 15.36 8.53
C GLN A 238 2.72 14.86 7.80
N PRO A 239 3.53 15.76 7.20
CA PRO A 239 4.76 15.34 6.52
C PRO A 239 5.77 14.74 7.50
N LEU A 240 6.42 13.66 7.07
CA LEU A 240 7.59 13.07 7.72
C LEU A 240 8.84 13.47 6.93
N THR A 241 9.83 14.00 7.61
CA THR A 241 11.12 14.46 7.04
C THR A 241 12.26 13.61 7.55
#